data_f5c7b7cae4383876181bac4a25be8119
#
_entry.id   f5c7b7cae4383876181bac4a25be8119
#
_cell.length_a   1.000
_cell.length_b   1.000
_cell.length_c   1.000
_cell.angle_alpha   90.00
_cell.angle_beta   90.00
_cell.angle_gamma   90.00
#
_symmetry.space_group_name_H-M   'P 1'
#
loop_
_entity.id
_entity.type
_entity.pdbx_description
1 polymer ?
#
loop_
_entity_poly.entity_id
_entity_poly.type
_entity_poly.pdbx_seq_one_letter_code
_entity_poly.pdbx_strand_id
1 'polypeptide(L)'
;RRQRQMCIRDRYKIENGISQQFTIQKEFGISSNDVRCFVEDNEGSIWLGTFNGLNKIDTLGHISYYQRGSKPGSLCHSSIFSLHKDRQGTIWVGTYYGGVNYFNPEVDIFHHYTESIGNENGLSFPFVGNMVEDKRGDVWICTEGGGLNCLERETGRFTHYLMDAKSAHGPFYNLKCITYD
;
A
#
# COMPACT_ATOMS: atom_id res chain seq x y z
N ARG A 1 3.61 13.77 24.24
CA ARG A 1 4.99 13.76 23.65
C ARG A 1 4.84 13.57 22.16
N ARG A 2 5.08 14.63 21.36
CA ARG A 2 5.11 14.55 19.89
C ARG A 2 6.30 13.68 19.49
N GLN A 3 6.04 12.49 18.91
CA GLN A 3 7.06 11.79 18.16
C GLN A 3 7.37 12.64 16.91
N ARG A 4 8.56 13.23 16.90
CA ARG A 4 9.12 13.78 15.67
C ARG A 4 9.47 12.58 14.80
N GLN A 5 8.75 12.38 13.70
CA GLN A 5 9.21 11.54 12.61
C GLN A 5 10.45 12.20 12.02
N MET A 6 11.61 11.85 12.54
CA MET A 6 12.86 12.06 11.80
C MET A 6 12.86 11.05 10.66
N CYS A 7 13.18 11.48 9.44
CA CYS A 7 13.55 10.62 8.33
C CYS A 7 14.79 9.83 8.75
N ILE A 8 14.60 8.72 9.44
CA ILE A 8 15.68 7.80 9.80
C ILE A 8 15.84 6.90 8.60
N ARG A 9 16.99 6.95 7.95
CA ARG A 9 17.35 6.12 6.79
C ARG A 9 17.40 4.63 7.10
N ASP A 10 17.46 4.26 8.37
CA ASP A 10 17.60 2.90 8.84
C ASP A 10 16.32 2.44 9.56
N ARG A 11 15.98 1.18 9.42
CA ARG A 11 14.85 0.54 10.13
C ARG A 11 15.38 -0.56 11.04
N TYR A 12 14.73 -0.67 12.20
CA TYR A 12 15.09 -1.63 13.23
C TYR A 12 13.88 -2.47 13.60
N LYS A 13 14.05 -3.80 13.62
CA LYS A 13 13.17 -4.70 14.35
C LYS A 13 13.71 -4.79 15.79
N ILE A 14 12.87 -4.55 16.79
CA ILE A 14 13.20 -4.71 18.20
C ILE A 14 12.38 -5.87 18.73
N GLU A 15 13.06 -6.93 19.15
CA GLU A 15 12.46 -8.11 19.72
C GLU A 15 13.24 -8.53 20.97
N ASN A 16 12.56 -8.68 22.12
CA ASN A 16 13.17 -9.03 23.41
C ASN A 16 14.38 -8.13 23.81
N GLY A 17 14.33 -6.83 23.46
CA GLY A 17 15.41 -5.88 23.75
C GLY A 17 16.60 -5.95 22.78
N ILE A 18 16.56 -6.82 21.79
CA ILE A 18 17.59 -6.92 20.73
C ILE A 18 17.08 -6.11 19.52
N SER A 19 17.88 -5.17 19.02
CA SER A 19 17.58 -4.42 17.81
C SER A 19 18.34 -5.01 16.62
N GLN A 20 17.61 -5.33 15.56
CA GLN A 20 18.16 -5.73 14.27
C GLN A 20 17.93 -4.63 13.24
N GLN A 21 19.01 -4.13 12.65
CA GLN A 21 18.97 -3.10 11.62
C GLN A 21 18.79 -3.73 10.24
N PHE A 22 17.83 -3.20 9.47
CA PHE A 22 17.64 -3.55 8.06
C PHE A 22 18.12 -2.40 7.19
N THR A 23 19.19 -2.63 6.44
CA THR A 23 19.80 -1.64 5.53
C THR A 23 20.03 -2.25 4.15
N ILE A 24 20.28 -1.42 3.14
CA ILE A 24 20.77 -1.89 1.84
C ILE A 24 22.17 -2.46 2.05
N GLN A 25 22.29 -3.77 2.14
CA GLN A 25 23.56 -4.48 2.01
C GLN A 25 23.49 -5.36 0.77
N LYS A 26 24.58 -5.50 0.03
CA LYS A 26 24.64 -6.10 -1.30
C LYS A 26 24.16 -7.55 -1.42
N GLU A 27 23.96 -8.27 -0.32
CA GLU A 27 23.55 -9.69 -0.35
C GLU A 27 22.28 -10.01 0.45
N PHE A 28 21.86 -9.17 1.42
CA PHE A 28 20.71 -9.45 2.30
C PHE A 28 19.96 -8.19 2.72
N GLY A 29 19.95 -7.15 1.92
CA GLY A 29 19.34 -5.87 2.25
C GLY A 29 17.91 -5.71 1.69
N ILE A 30 17.23 -4.64 2.09
CA ILE A 30 15.94 -4.22 1.52
C ILE A 30 16.15 -3.42 0.23
N SER A 31 15.09 -3.31 -0.60
CA SER A 31 15.16 -2.67 -1.94
C SER A 31 15.46 -1.16 -1.90
N SER A 32 15.18 -0.49 -0.79
CA SER A 32 15.51 0.92 -0.55
C SER A 32 15.51 1.25 0.94
N ASN A 33 16.39 2.14 1.39
CA ASN A 33 16.39 2.67 2.76
C ASN A 33 15.25 3.68 3.02
N ASP A 34 14.57 4.16 1.97
CA ASP A 34 13.37 5.00 2.11
C ASP A 34 12.14 4.12 2.37
N VAL A 35 12.04 3.60 3.60
CA VAL A 35 10.89 2.80 4.06
C VAL A 35 9.78 3.73 4.51
N ARG A 36 8.59 3.58 3.92
CA ARG A 36 7.43 4.46 4.15
C ARG A 36 6.34 3.82 4.99
N CYS A 37 6.15 2.52 4.84
CA CYS A 37 5.10 1.78 5.52
C CYS A 37 5.53 0.35 5.78
N PHE A 38 4.86 -0.30 6.73
CA PHE A 38 5.01 -1.72 6.98
C PHE A 38 3.72 -2.31 7.54
N VAL A 39 3.56 -3.62 7.38
CA VAL A 39 2.47 -4.40 7.96
C VAL A 39 2.94 -5.83 8.21
N GLU A 40 2.40 -6.48 9.24
CA GLU A 40 2.64 -7.89 9.53
C GLU A 40 1.49 -8.73 8.96
N ASP A 41 1.81 -9.80 8.23
CA ASP A 41 0.82 -10.75 7.72
C ASP A 41 0.38 -11.75 8.80
N ASN A 42 -0.50 -12.70 8.41
CA ASN A 42 -1.02 -13.69 9.36
C ASN A 42 0.01 -14.79 9.70
N GLU A 43 1.09 -14.88 8.94
CA GLU A 43 2.18 -15.84 9.12
C GLU A 43 3.33 -15.25 9.96
N GLY A 44 3.21 -13.97 10.37
CA GLY A 44 4.25 -13.24 11.10
C GLY A 44 5.36 -12.68 10.20
N SER A 45 5.20 -12.72 8.88
CA SER A 45 6.13 -12.04 7.97
C SER A 45 5.86 -10.54 7.96
N ILE A 46 6.93 -9.75 7.86
CA ILE A 46 6.85 -8.28 7.78
C ILE A 46 6.95 -7.84 6.33
N TRP A 47 5.94 -7.11 5.88
CA TRP A 47 5.93 -6.46 4.58
C TRP A 47 6.38 -5.02 4.71
N LEU A 48 7.40 -4.61 3.96
CA LEU A 48 7.96 -3.26 3.97
C LEU A 48 7.77 -2.59 2.61
N GLY A 49 7.01 -1.52 2.59
CA GLY A 49 6.86 -0.66 1.43
C GLY A 49 7.96 0.41 1.39
N THR A 50 8.71 0.43 0.28
CA THR A 50 9.81 1.37 0.08
C THR A 50 9.61 2.21 -1.18
N PHE A 51 10.49 3.20 -1.38
CA PHE A 51 10.50 3.98 -2.63
C PHE A 51 10.81 3.11 -3.87
N ASN A 52 11.51 1.99 -3.71
CA ASN A 52 11.98 1.17 -4.84
C ASN A 52 11.56 -0.31 -4.74
N GLY A 53 10.38 -0.58 -4.22
CA GLY A 53 9.80 -1.91 -4.17
C GLY A 53 9.15 -2.26 -2.84
N LEU A 54 8.48 -3.40 -2.85
CA LEU A 54 7.91 -4.05 -1.70
C LEU A 54 8.81 -5.22 -1.30
N ASN A 55 9.08 -5.35 0.00
CA ASN A 55 9.91 -6.42 0.55
C ASN A 55 9.07 -7.23 1.53
N LYS A 56 9.14 -8.55 1.46
CA LYS A 56 8.60 -9.47 2.48
C LYS A 56 9.76 -10.08 3.23
N ILE A 57 9.78 -9.95 4.54
CA ILE A 57 10.75 -10.57 5.44
C ILE A 57 10.00 -11.65 6.20
N ASP A 58 10.36 -12.91 5.97
CA ASP A 58 9.73 -14.03 6.67
C ASP A 58 10.23 -14.16 8.12
N THR A 59 9.64 -15.08 8.88
CA THR A 59 10.00 -15.34 10.28
C THR A 59 11.41 -15.89 10.46
N LEU A 60 12.03 -16.42 9.39
CA LEU A 60 13.41 -16.91 9.38
C LEU A 60 14.40 -15.82 8.96
N GLY A 61 13.90 -14.64 8.52
CA GLY A 61 14.70 -13.52 8.08
C GLY A 61 15.05 -13.52 6.59
N HIS A 62 14.48 -14.44 5.78
CA HIS A 62 14.65 -14.37 4.33
C HIS A 62 13.86 -13.20 3.76
N ILE A 63 14.45 -12.53 2.76
CA ILE A 63 13.85 -11.36 2.13
C ILE A 63 13.46 -11.68 0.70
N SER A 64 12.19 -11.52 0.39
CA SER A 64 11.64 -11.56 -0.97
C SER A 64 11.39 -10.14 -1.47
N TYR A 65 11.64 -9.90 -2.77
CA TYR A 65 11.54 -8.59 -3.39
C TYR A 65 10.47 -8.57 -4.48
N TYR A 66 9.62 -7.56 -4.42
CA TYR A 66 8.59 -7.33 -5.44
C TYR A 66 8.76 -5.92 -5.98
N GLN A 67 8.89 -5.83 -7.29
CA GLN A 67 9.04 -4.57 -8.03
C GLN A 67 8.10 -4.55 -9.22
N ARG A 68 7.98 -3.37 -9.84
CA ARG A 68 7.28 -3.26 -11.11
C ARG A 68 7.90 -4.20 -12.14
N GLY A 69 7.06 -4.97 -12.82
CA GLY A 69 7.48 -5.88 -13.87
C GLY A 69 6.50 -5.90 -15.02
N SER A 70 6.93 -6.49 -16.14
CA SER A 70 6.08 -6.72 -17.32
C SER A 70 5.33 -8.05 -17.27
N LYS A 71 5.63 -8.91 -16.30
CA LYS A 71 4.96 -10.20 -16.15
C LYS A 71 3.58 -10.00 -15.50
N PRO A 72 2.54 -10.73 -15.93
CA PRO A 72 1.29 -10.78 -15.19
C PRO A 72 1.53 -11.09 -13.71
N GLY A 73 0.83 -10.43 -12.82
CA GLY A 73 0.99 -10.61 -11.37
C GLY A 73 2.16 -9.87 -10.74
N SER A 74 2.91 -9.05 -11.49
CA SER A 74 3.89 -8.12 -10.92
C SER A 74 3.20 -6.88 -10.34
N LEU A 75 3.91 -6.13 -9.48
CA LEU A 75 3.44 -4.82 -9.01
C LEU A 75 3.27 -3.85 -10.19
N CYS A 76 2.22 -3.02 -10.15
CA CYS A 76 1.99 -1.98 -11.14
C CYS A 76 2.99 -0.82 -11.05
N HIS A 77 3.54 -0.56 -9.85
CA HIS A 77 4.54 0.49 -9.61
C HIS A 77 5.46 0.13 -8.44
N SER A 78 6.76 0.48 -8.53
CA SER A 78 7.74 0.14 -7.49
C SER A 78 7.72 1.08 -6.28
N SER A 79 7.27 2.33 -6.43
CA SER A 79 7.21 3.25 -5.30
C SER A 79 5.97 2.97 -4.45
N ILE A 80 6.17 2.33 -3.31
CA ILE A 80 5.10 1.97 -2.38
C ILE A 80 4.88 3.12 -1.40
N PHE A 81 3.62 3.48 -1.20
CA PHE A 81 3.24 4.60 -0.35
C PHE A 81 2.51 4.15 0.92
N SER A 82 1.64 3.16 0.80
CA SER A 82 0.87 2.63 1.92
C SER A 82 0.70 1.12 1.84
N LEU A 83 0.53 0.49 3.00
CA LEU A 83 0.19 -0.92 3.16
C LEU A 83 -0.97 -1.05 4.12
N HIS A 84 -1.88 -1.97 3.84
CA HIS A 84 -2.98 -2.33 4.71
C HIS A 84 -3.19 -3.84 4.67
N LYS A 85 -3.39 -4.47 5.84
CA LYS A 85 -3.83 -5.85 5.94
C LYS A 85 -5.29 -5.85 6.35
N ASP A 86 -6.12 -6.47 5.56
CA ASP A 86 -7.53 -6.64 5.90
C ASP A 86 -7.77 -7.83 6.83
N ARG A 87 -9.02 -8.01 7.30
CA ARG A 87 -9.40 -9.09 8.21
C ARG A 87 -9.27 -10.48 7.59
N GLN A 88 -9.25 -10.59 6.27
CA GLN A 88 -9.04 -11.86 5.56
C GLN A 88 -7.55 -12.19 5.38
N GLY A 89 -6.66 -11.25 5.74
CA GLY A 89 -5.21 -11.39 5.60
C GLY A 89 -4.65 -10.94 4.25
N THR A 90 -5.49 -10.38 3.36
CA THR A 90 -5.02 -9.80 2.09
C THR A 90 -4.15 -8.59 2.36
N ILE A 91 -3.00 -8.52 1.70
CA ILE A 91 -2.10 -7.36 1.77
C ILE A 91 -2.42 -6.39 0.63
N TRP A 92 -2.93 -5.24 0.98
CA TRP A 92 -3.22 -4.13 0.08
C TRP A 92 -2.03 -3.21 -0.02
N VAL A 93 -1.65 -2.84 -1.24
CA VAL A 93 -0.43 -2.08 -1.54
C VAL A 93 -0.79 -0.85 -2.35
N GLY A 94 -0.80 0.31 -1.70
CA GLY A 94 -1.00 1.60 -2.34
C GLY A 94 0.30 2.12 -2.94
N THR A 95 0.24 2.58 -4.18
CA THR A 95 1.43 3.03 -4.92
C THR A 95 1.36 4.49 -5.33
N TYR A 96 2.53 5.04 -5.66
CA TYR A 96 2.67 6.36 -6.27
C TYR A 96 2.44 6.25 -7.78
N TYR A 97 1.32 6.73 -8.30
CA TYR A 97 0.91 6.69 -9.72
C TYR A 97 0.60 5.32 -10.35
N GLY A 98 0.48 4.25 -9.57
CA GLY A 98 0.13 2.93 -10.12
C GLY A 98 -1.25 2.44 -9.67
N GLY A 99 -1.92 3.16 -8.78
CA GLY A 99 -3.15 2.69 -8.15
C GLY A 99 -2.89 1.74 -6.98
N VAL A 100 -3.82 0.82 -6.74
CA VAL A 100 -3.79 -0.15 -5.64
C VAL A 100 -3.52 -1.54 -6.20
N ASN A 101 -2.59 -2.25 -5.55
CA ASN A 101 -2.41 -3.68 -5.76
C ASN A 101 -2.92 -4.43 -4.52
N TYR A 102 -3.33 -5.68 -4.69
CA TYR A 102 -3.53 -6.59 -3.58
C TYR A 102 -2.85 -7.92 -3.85
N PHE A 103 -2.22 -8.47 -2.82
CA PHE A 103 -1.49 -9.72 -2.89
C PHE A 103 -2.38 -10.87 -2.46
N ASN A 104 -2.49 -11.89 -3.33
CA ASN A 104 -3.11 -13.14 -2.99
C ASN A 104 -2.03 -14.18 -2.65
N PRO A 105 -1.89 -14.59 -1.37
CA PRO A 105 -0.86 -15.54 -0.97
C PRO A 105 -1.05 -16.96 -1.55
N GLU A 106 -2.27 -17.34 -1.95
CA GLU A 106 -2.54 -18.67 -2.50
C GLU A 106 -1.92 -18.89 -3.88
N VAL A 107 -1.78 -17.82 -4.67
CA VAL A 107 -1.25 -17.88 -6.05
C VAL A 107 0.04 -17.07 -6.23
N ASP A 108 0.53 -16.42 -5.18
CA ASP A 108 1.76 -15.59 -5.15
C ASP A 108 1.82 -14.53 -6.28
N ILE A 109 0.69 -13.91 -6.57
CA ILE A 109 0.58 -12.86 -7.58
C ILE A 109 -0.09 -11.60 -7.04
N PHE A 110 0.24 -10.47 -7.65
CA PHE A 110 -0.45 -9.20 -7.41
C PHE A 110 -1.55 -8.99 -8.46
N HIS A 111 -2.74 -8.68 -7.96
CA HIS A 111 -3.79 -8.05 -8.76
C HIS A 111 -3.73 -6.54 -8.54
N HIS A 112 -4.28 -5.75 -9.46
CA HIS A 112 -4.25 -4.30 -9.31
C HIS A 112 -5.53 -3.62 -9.83
N TYR A 113 -5.87 -2.52 -9.18
CA TYR A 113 -6.86 -1.55 -9.63
C TYR A 113 -6.15 -0.25 -9.99
N THR A 114 -6.34 0.20 -11.22
CA THR A 114 -5.78 1.46 -11.73
C THR A 114 -6.85 2.54 -11.81
N GLU A 115 -6.44 3.76 -12.13
CA GLU A 115 -7.36 4.84 -12.46
C GLU A 115 -8.25 4.46 -13.65
N SER A 116 -9.52 4.76 -13.54
CA SER A 116 -10.51 4.59 -14.60
C SER A 116 -11.47 5.77 -14.62
N ILE A 117 -11.14 6.78 -15.40
CA ILE A 117 -11.92 8.02 -15.49
C ILE A 117 -13.29 7.72 -16.09
N GLY A 118 -14.36 8.05 -15.33
CA GLY A 118 -15.74 7.89 -15.78
C GLY A 118 -16.27 6.46 -15.75
N ASN A 119 -15.56 5.52 -15.11
CA ASN A 119 -15.96 4.14 -14.95
C ASN A 119 -15.95 3.74 -13.47
N GLU A 120 -16.99 3.04 -13.01
CA GLU A 120 -17.11 2.52 -11.64
C GLU A 120 -16.18 1.33 -11.33
N ASN A 121 -15.32 0.93 -12.27
CA ASN A 121 -14.47 -0.25 -12.15
C ASN A 121 -13.01 0.07 -11.77
N GLY A 122 -12.72 1.30 -11.35
CA GLY A 122 -11.37 1.70 -10.99
C GLY A 122 -11.32 2.90 -10.06
N LEU A 123 -10.10 3.29 -9.71
CA LEU A 123 -9.84 4.43 -8.83
C LEU A 123 -10.13 5.76 -9.54
N SER A 124 -10.51 6.76 -8.75
CA SER A 124 -10.66 8.15 -9.22
C SER A 124 -9.32 8.82 -9.55
N PHE A 125 -8.20 8.34 -8.94
CA PHE A 125 -6.87 8.88 -9.14
C PHE A 125 -5.78 7.84 -8.79
N PRO A 126 -4.64 7.81 -9.51
CA PRO A 126 -3.66 6.73 -9.37
C PRO A 126 -2.71 6.88 -8.16
N PHE A 127 -2.67 8.04 -7.50
CA PHE A 127 -1.84 8.24 -6.32
C PHE A 127 -2.62 7.85 -5.07
N VAL A 128 -2.25 6.74 -4.46
CA VAL A 128 -2.93 6.18 -3.30
C VAL A 128 -2.25 6.61 -2.01
N GLY A 129 -3.04 7.25 -1.15
CA GLY A 129 -2.66 7.58 0.23
C GLY A 129 -2.84 6.37 1.17
N ASN A 130 -3.62 6.57 2.24
CA ASN A 130 -3.93 5.51 3.20
C ASN A 130 -5.20 4.74 2.83
N MET A 131 -5.33 3.53 3.39
CA MET A 131 -6.47 2.64 3.20
C MET A 131 -6.97 2.13 4.55
N VAL A 132 -8.27 1.82 4.63
CA VAL A 132 -8.90 1.21 5.81
C VAL A 132 -10.05 0.30 5.37
N GLU A 133 -10.27 -0.77 6.12
CA GLU A 133 -11.40 -1.67 5.93
C GLU A 133 -12.53 -1.30 6.90
N ASP A 134 -13.78 -1.25 6.42
CA ASP A 134 -14.96 -1.02 7.25
C ASP A 134 -15.57 -2.32 7.83
N LYS A 135 -16.67 -2.22 8.61
CA LYS A 135 -17.33 -3.38 9.24
C LYS A 135 -17.89 -4.38 8.24
N ARG A 136 -18.20 -3.95 7.01
CA ARG A 136 -18.71 -4.82 5.95
C ARG A 136 -17.62 -5.54 5.19
N GLY A 137 -16.36 -5.11 5.35
CA GLY A 137 -15.20 -5.60 4.61
C GLY A 137 -14.89 -4.80 3.35
N ASP A 138 -15.60 -3.69 3.13
CA ASP A 138 -15.31 -2.78 2.01
C ASP A 138 -14.04 -2.00 2.30
N VAL A 139 -13.23 -1.75 1.26
CA VAL A 139 -11.96 -1.05 1.39
C VAL A 139 -12.10 0.41 0.98
N TRP A 140 -11.84 1.30 1.92
CA TRP A 140 -11.85 2.73 1.72
C TRP A 140 -10.44 3.24 1.42
N ILE A 141 -10.28 3.95 0.31
CA ILE A 141 -8.99 4.32 -0.26
C ILE A 141 -8.94 5.82 -0.46
N CYS A 142 -8.02 6.48 0.24
CA CYS A 142 -7.71 7.89 0.02
C CYS A 142 -6.84 8.07 -1.22
N THR A 143 -7.10 9.09 -2.01
CA THR A 143 -6.25 9.46 -3.14
C THR A 143 -5.82 10.93 -3.08
N GLU A 144 -4.58 11.22 -3.49
CA GLU A 144 -4.08 12.59 -3.60
C GLU A 144 -4.47 13.20 -4.96
N GLY A 145 -5.68 13.73 -5.06
CA GLY A 145 -6.22 14.36 -6.26
C GLY A 145 -7.59 13.85 -6.70
N GLY A 146 -8.03 12.67 -6.23
CA GLY A 146 -9.31 12.06 -6.62
C GLY A 146 -10.31 11.88 -5.48
N GLY A 147 -10.03 12.42 -4.28
CA GLY A 147 -10.91 12.28 -3.14
C GLY A 147 -10.86 10.89 -2.50
N LEU A 148 -12.03 10.38 -2.11
CA LEU A 148 -12.19 9.11 -1.40
C LEU A 148 -12.88 8.08 -2.29
N ASN A 149 -12.35 6.87 -2.32
CA ASN A 149 -12.89 5.73 -3.06
C ASN A 149 -13.32 4.65 -2.08
N CYS A 150 -14.46 4.03 -2.31
CA CYS A 150 -14.92 2.84 -1.62
C CYS A 150 -14.97 1.68 -2.61
N LEU A 151 -14.20 0.64 -2.37
CA LEU A 151 -14.25 -0.62 -3.11
C LEU A 151 -15.18 -1.57 -2.37
N GLU A 152 -16.33 -1.87 -2.94
CA GLU A 152 -17.21 -2.96 -2.50
C GLU A 152 -16.58 -4.30 -2.88
N ARG A 153 -16.14 -5.07 -1.90
CA ARG A 153 -15.38 -6.31 -2.16
C ARG A 153 -16.22 -7.40 -2.82
N GLU A 154 -17.50 -7.49 -2.51
CA GLU A 154 -18.40 -8.50 -3.09
C GLU A 154 -18.63 -8.29 -4.57
N THR A 155 -18.73 -7.03 -5.00
CA THR A 155 -19.08 -6.67 -6.39
C THR A 155 -17.87 -6.26 -7.23
N GLY A 156 -16.77 -5.87 -6.57
CA GLY A 156 -15.59 -5.27 -7.21
C GLY A 156 -15.82 -3.86 -7.73
N ARG A 157 -16.91 -3.20 -7.33
CA ARG A 157 -17.28 -1.86 -7.80
C ARG A 157 -16.69 -0.78 -6.91
N PHE A 158 -16.33 0.34 -7.55
CA PHE A 158 -15.89 1.54 -6.87
C PHE A 158 -17.01 2.58 -6.78
N THR A 159 -17.17 3.16 -5.60
CA THR A 159 -17.95 4.38 -5.39
C THR A 159 -16.99 5.50 -5.01
N HIS A 160 -17.12 6.63 -5.71
CA HIS A 160 -16.25 7.79 -5.52
C HIS A 160 -16.95 8.86 -4.71
N TYR A 161 -16.28 9.40 -3.70
CA TYR A 161 -16.75 10.44 -2.80
C TYR A 161 -15.81 11.64 -2.81
N LEU A 162 -16.32 12.81 -2.42
CA LEU A 162 -15.56 14.05 -2.33
C LEU A 162 -14.87 14.43 -3.66
N MET A 163 -15.54 14.13 -4.77
CA MET A 163 -15.16 14.59 -6.09
C MET A 163 -15.95 15.86 -6.40
N ASP A 164 -15.27 16.99 -6.64
CA ASP A 164 -15.94 18.21 -7.10
C ASP A 164 -16.07 18.19 -8.63
N ALA A 165 -17.22 17.76 -9.12
CA ALA A 165 -17.53 17.71 -10.53
C ALA A 165 -17.62 19.11 -11.20
N LYS A 166 -17.57 20.20 -10.41
CA LYS A 166 -17.73 21.58 -10.90
C LYS A 166 -16.42 22.37 -10.96
N SER A 167 -15.31 21.83 -10.49
CA SER A 167 -14.02 22.51 -10.57
C SER A 167 -13.47 22.43 -11.99
N ALA A 168 -13.25 23.58 -12.64
CA ALA A 168 -12.61 23.66 -13.95
C ALA A 168 -11.16 23.13 -13.99
N HIS A 169 -10.59 22.80 -12.82
CA HIS A 169 -9.22 22.34 -12.65
C HIS A 169 -9.12 20.92 -12.07
N GLY A 170 -10.22 20.15 -12.10
CA GLY A 170 -10.28 18.77 -11.59
C GLY A 170 -10.66 18.67 -10.10
N PRO A 171 -10.95 17.49 -9.61
CA PRO A 171 -11.28 17.25 -8.21
C PRO A 171 -10.01 17.33 -7.35
N PHE A 172 -9.88 18.41 -6.59
CA PHE A 172 -8.65 18.67 -5.79
C PHE A 172 -8.77 18.28 -4.32
N TYR A 173 -9.44 17.20 -4.00
CA TYR A 173 -9.41 16.70 -2.64
C TYR A 173 -8.21 15.76 -2.46
N ASN A 174 -7.13 16.31 -1.89
CA ASN A 174 -5.96 15.53 -1.49
C ASN A 174 -6.22 14.89 -0.14
N LEU A 175 -6.63 13.63 -0.15
CA LEU A 175 -6.81 12.84 1.07
C LEU A 175 -5.60 11.96 1.29
N LYS A 176 -4.92 12.17 2.44
CA LYS A 176 -3.70 11.43 2.78
C LYS A 176 -3.92 10.35 3.81
N CYS A 177 -4.93 10.51 4.67
CA CYS A 177 -5.17 9.62 5.78
C CYS A 177 -6.66 9.45 6.05
N ILE A 178 -7.04 8.24 6.43
CA ILE A 178 -8.37 7.87 6.88
C ILE A 178 -8.23 6.92 8.07
N THR A 179 -9.14 6.98 9.01
CA THR A 179 -9.27 6.03 10.11
C THR A 179 -10.72 5.61 10.24
N TYR A 180 -10.94 4.43 10.75
CA TYR A 180 -12.25 3.88 11.05
C TYR A 180 -12.39 3.75 12.57
N ASP A 181 -13.54 4.17 13.13
CA ASP A 181 -13.91 4.09 14.55
C ASP A 181 -14.72 2.85 14.87
#